data_e7738447b3d40ed03500abb44b4988aa
#
_entry.id   e7738447b3d40ed03500abb44b4988aa
#
_cell.length_a   1.000
_cell.length_b   1.000
_cell.length_c   1.000
_cell.angle_alpha   90.00
_cell.angle_beta   90.00
_cell.angle_gamma   90.00
#
_symmetry.space_group_name_H-M   'P 1'
#
loop_
_entity.id
_entity.type
_entity.pdbx_description
1 polymer ?
#
loop_
_entity_poly.entity_id
_entity_poly.type
_entity_poly.pdbx_seq_one_letter_code
_entity_poly.pdbx_strand_id
1 'polypeptide(L)'
;MTKKAFFYIFLLTTLLSTATLGQDSGLKLRESDVAEGARRVWAFVEQEVTRSGGNLERQNLRFIVAFGTSYFKSDPLKAQAARALAAELVRNGLVPGDMLEVYAFEYGVWAHRPEGAARFSVTGKNQSLGALLEGLFPTTPQQGSLGGQDPEQAIVDLLGAVGSNRDAVILMISNTAAPLARPGITLMGSNGTEYLKALAGWRRVPGTKDGASLEVAYSIERKDQVVAQHKLDLILLVPVSFSGAPLAEPRCQLLGTCVSPQEPTSEDQRPRRGSFAPVVGLLVLALVVLAAVFLVPKFLRPHRYVAEVEGVRLSLSNLEPGQALGTLVGRGFQGEVTGHKWVLRNAPPAEIARLIKDGHGLKVEAIELRLATVNGEPSPNERLPAQDGAEYQLVFEGEVMDERRIPRHYSVETRVRFEKEA
;
A
#
# COMPACT_ATOMS: atom_id res chain seq x y z
N MET A 1 -44.04 -41.02 -8.76
CA MET A 1 -42.72 -40.33 -8.58
C MET A 1 -42.93 -39.16 -7.68
N THR A 2 -42.42 -39.23 -6.46
CA THR A 2 -42.78 -38.37 -5.35
C THR A 2 -42.03 -37.04 -5.39
N LYS A 3 -42.70 -35.94 -5.05
CA LYS A 3 -42.17 -34.55 -4.99
C LYS A 3 -40.83 -34.39 -4.25
N LYS A 4 -40.41 -35.36 -3.44
CA LYS A 4 -39.12 -35.39 -2.73
C LYS A 4 -37.93 -35.69 -3.67
N ALA A 5 -38.09 -36.41 -4.78
CA ALA A 5 -37.00 -36.69 -5.72
C ALA A 5 -36.63 -35.46 -6.55
N PHE A 6 -37.57 -34.54 -6.80
CA PHE A 6 -37.35 -33.31 -7.55
C PHE A 6 -36.57 -32.26 -6.73
N PHE A 7 -36.77 -32.27 -5.40
CA PHE A 7 -36.08 -31.34 -4.51
C PHE A 7 -34.61 -31.71 -4.33
N TYR A 8 -34.27 -32.99 -4.32
CA TYR A 8 -32.87 -33.45 -4.21
C TYR A 8 -32.08 -33.23 -5.51
N ILE A 9 -32.69 -33.29 -6.66
CA ILE A 9 -32.04 -33.04 -7.96
C ILE A 9 -31.79 -31.53 -8.10
N PHE A 10 -32.70 -30.68 -7.63
CA PHE A 10 -32.50 -29.22 -7.65
C PHE A 10 -31.45 -28.76 -6.65
N LEU A 11 -31.34 -29.41 -5.48
CA LEU A 11 -30.31 -29.12 -4.49
C LEU A 11 -28.90 -29.58 -4.95
N LEU A 12 -28.85 -30.73 -5.69
CA LEU A 12 -27.58 -31.23 -6.23
C LEU A 12 -27.07 -30.37 -7.41
N THR A 13 -27.97 -29.83 -8.23
CA THR A 13 -27.59 -28.94 -9.35
C THR A 13 -27.18 -27.57 -8.89
N THR A 14 -27.72 -27.05 -7.79
CA THR A 14 -27.24 -25.75 -7.20
C THR A 14 -25.92 -25.91 -6.48
N LEU A 15 -25.61 -27.08 -5.91
CA LEU A 15 -24.31 -27.35 -5.30
C LEU A 15 -23.20 -27.62 -6.33
N LEU A 16 -23.54 -28.05 -7.53
CA LEU A 16 -22.59 -28.28 -8.63
C LEU A 16 -22.31 -26.99 -9.46
N SER A 17 -23.16 -25.98 -9.36
CA SER A 17 -23.00 -24.72 -10.12
C SER A 17 -22.06 -23.70 -9.49
N THR A 18 -21.59 -23.92 -8.27
CA THR A 18 -20.61 -23.05 -7.60
C THR A 18 -19.17 -23.56 -7.65
N ALA A 19 -18.95 -24.71 -8.30
CA ALA A 19 -17.63 -25.38 -8.35
C ALA A 19 -16.92 -25.26 -9.70
N THR A 20 -17.34 -24.35 -10.60
CA THR A 20 -16.64 -24.16 -11.89
C THR A 20 -16.49 -22.68 -12.17
N LEU A 21 -15.32 -22.15 -11.84
CA LEU A 21 -14.53 -21.10 -12.51
C LEU A 21 -13.42 -20.57 -11.58
N GLY A 22 -12.74 -21.49 -10.91
CA GLY A 22 -11.40 -21.26 -10.45
C GLY A 22 -10.49 -22.20 -11.22
N GLN A 23 -9.98 -21.81 -12.38
CA GLN A 23 -8.75 -22.42 -12.84
C GLN A 23 -7.76 -22.24 -11.70
N ASP A 24 -7.41 -23.35 -11.06
CA ASP A 24 -6.41 -23.39 -9.99
C ASP A 24 -5.08 -22.98 -10.63
N SER A 25 -4.84 -21.67 -10.68
CA SER A 25 -3.62 -21.10 -11.24
C SER A 25 -2.41 -21.52 -10.40
N GLY A 26 -2.64 -22.15 -9.25
CA GLY A 26 -1.64 -22.48 -8.25
C GLY A 26 -0.99 -21.23 -7.66
N LEU A 27 -1.57 -20.04 -7.90
CA LEU A 27 -1.13 -18.77 -7.33
C LEU A 27 -1.73 -18.61 -5.94
N LYS A 28 -0.88 -18.27 -4.96
CA LYS A 28 -1.26 -18.06 -3.56
C LYS A 28 -0.68 -16.76 -3.05
N LEU A 29 -1.42 -16.12 -2.17
CA LEU A 29 -0.92 -14.99 -1.40
C LEU A 29 0.08 -15.49 -0.36
N ARG A 30 1.22 -14.80 -0.23
CA ARG A 30 2.19 -15.06 0.84
C ARG A 30 1.70 -14.45 2.14
N GLU A 31 1.19 -15.30 3.03
CA GLU A 31 0.56 -14.86 4.29
C GLU A 31 1.56 -14.13 5.22
N SER A 32 2.82 -14.52 5.22
CA SER A 32 3.86 -13.87 6.03
C SER A 32 4.04 -12.39 5.71
N ASP A 33 3.93 -12.00 4.44
CA ASP A 33 4.08 -10.61 4.01
C ASP A 33 2.88 -9.77 4.49
N VAL A 34 1.69 -10.35 4.44
CA VAL A 34 0.46 -9.71 4.94
C VAL A 34 0.52 -9.52 6.45
N ALA A 35 0.95 -10.54 7.20
CA ALA A 35 1.12 -10.47 8.65
C ALA A 35 2.17 -9.41 9.05
N GLU A 36 3.28 -9.34 8.32
CA GLU A 36 4.31 -8.31 8.53
C GLU A 36 3.76 -6.91 8.19
N GLY A 37 3.02 -6.80 7.08
CA GLY A 37 2.34 -5.57 6.69
C GLY A 37 1.37 -5.10 7.77
N ALA A 38 0.56 -6.00 8.32
CA ALA A 38 -0.39 -5.71 9.39
C ALA A 38 0.31 -5.20 10.66
N ARG A 39 1.41 -5.84 11.07
CA ARG A 39 2.20 -5.37 12.22
C ARG A 39 2.74 -3.96 12.03
N ARG A 40 3.27 -3.65 10.84
CA ARG A 40 3.77 -2.30 10.53
C ARG A 40 2.65 -1.27 10.52
N VAL A 41 1.51 -1.58 9.92
CA VAL A 41 0.35 -0.68 9.90
C VAL A 41 -0.15 -0.45 11.32
N TRP A 42 -0.23 -1.49 12.16
CA TRP A 42 -0.67 -1.34 13.54
C TRP A 42 0.28 -0.47 14.36
N ALA A 43 1.58 -0.71 14.28
CA ALA A 43 2.57 0.14 14.96
C ALA A 43 2.47 1.60 14.50
N PHE A 44 2.14 1.83 13.23
CA PHE A 44 1.91 3.16 12.69
C PHE A 44 0.62 3.80 13.25
N VAL A 45 -0.47 3.03 13.39
CA VAL A 45 -1.71 3.49 14.04
C VAL A 45 -1.42 3.91 15.49
N GLU A 46 -0.70 3.09 16.26
CA GLU A 46 -0.31 3.41 17.64
C GLU A 46 0.51 4.70 17.72
N GLN A 47 1.48 4.86 16.84
CA GLN A 47 2.30 6.07 16.77
C GLN A 47 1.44 7.31 16.48
N GLU A 48 0.52 7.24 15.53
CA GLU A 48 -0.31 8.38 15.15
C GLU A 48 -1.37 8.72 16.22
N VAL A 49 -1.92 7.72 16.90
CA VAL A 49 -2.79 7.92 18.05
C VAL A 49 -2.03 8.57 19.21
N THR A 50 -0.80 8.12 19.48
CA THR A 50 0.07 8.72 20.49
C THR A 50 0.38 10.18 20.17
N ARG A 51 0.66 10.52 18.92
CA ARG A 51 0.82 11.91 18.46
C ARG A 51 -0.43 12.77 18.66
N SER A 52 -1.60 12.15 18.70
CA SER A 52 -2.88 12.79 18.98
C SER A 52 -3.23 12.85 20.48
N GLY A 53 -2.28 12.53 21.36
CA GLY A 53 -2.46 12.53 22.80
C GLY A 53 -3.19 11.28 23.35
N GLY A 54 -3.45 10.28 22.51
CA GLY A 54 -4.06 9.01 22.92
C GLY A 54 -3.04 7.98 23.42
N ASN A 55 -3.59 6.93 24.02
CA ASN A 55 -2.81 5.77 24.49
C ASN A 55 -3.61 4.50 24.24
N LEU A 56 -3.39 3.84 23.10
CA LEU A 56 -4.12 2.62 22.73
C LEU A 56 -3.88 1.47 23.71
N GLU A 57 -2.78 1.45 24.44
CA GLU A 57 -2.53 0.45 25.46
C GLU A 57 -3.56 0.52 26.62
N ARG A 58 -4.14 1.69 26.85
CA ARG A 58 -5.05 1.97 27.96
C ARG A 58 -6.44 2.42 27.55
N GLN A 59 -6.66 2.68 26.26
CA GLN A 59 -7.89 3.24 25.75
C GLN A 59 -8.49 2.33 24.68
N ASN A 60 -9.82 2.27 24.65
CA ASN A 60 -10.54 1.62 23.58
C ASN A 60 -10.44 2.40 22.25
N LEU A 61 -10.72 1.69 21.18
CA LEU A 61 -10.63 2.17 19.80
C LEU A 61 -11.91 1.83 19.04
N ARG A 62 -12.47 2.79 18.34
CA ARG A 62 -13.41 2.57 17.26
C ARG A 62 -12.60 2.47 15.96
N PHE A 63 -12.33 1.26 15.51
CA PHE A 63 -11.55 1.00 14.30
C PHE A 63 -12.47 0.86 13.10
N ILE A 64 -12.26 1.71 12.10
CA ILE A 64 -13.07 1.77 10.89
C ILE A 64 -12.20 1.36 9.72
N VAL A 65 -12.62 0.32 8.99
CA VAL A 65 -11.93 -0.16 7.79
C VAL A 65 -12.82 0.12 6.58
N ALA A 66 -12.30 0.83 5.60
CA ALA A 66 -13.01 1.15 4.37
C ALA A 66 -12.29 0.57 3.16
N PHE A 67 -13.00 -0.17 2.31
CA PHE A 67 -12.45 -0.85 1.14
C PHE A 67 -12.81 -0.12 -0.15
N GLY A 68 -11.79 0.27 -0.92
CA GLY A 68 -11.95 0.76 -2.30
C GLY A 68 -12.20 -0.40 -3.25
N THR A 69 -13.47 -0.66 -3.57
CA THR A 69 -13.89 -1.93 -4.21
C THR A 69 -13.83 -1.93 -5.73
N SER A 70 -13.67 -0.77 -6.36
CA SER A 70 -13.83 -0.58 -7.81
C SER A 70 -13.00 -1.51 -8.70
N TYR A 71 -11.82 -1.92 -8.25
CA TYR A 71 -10.87 -2.75 -9.03
C TYR A 71 -10.73 -4.18 -8.53
N PHE A 72 -11.34 -4.53 -7.41
CA PHE A 72 -11.19 -5.86 -6.82
C PHE A 72 -11.80 -6.98 -7.69
N LYS A 73 -12.75 -6.64 -8.58
CA LYS A 73 -13.30 -7.62 -9.52
C LYS A 73 -12.27 -8.05 -10.58
N SER A 74 -11.43 -7.13 -11.03
CA SER A 74 -10.39 -7.41 -12.02
C SER A 74 -9.11 -7.99 -11.40
N ASP A 75 -8.92 -7.84 -10.09
CA ASP A 75 -7.76 -8.36 -9.35
C ASP A 75 -8.21 -9.08 -8.07
N PRO A 76 -8.65 -10.34 -8.18
CA PRO A 76 -9.14 -11.11 -7.04
C PRO A 76 -8.05 -11.41 -5.99
N LEU A 77 -6.78 -11.53 -6.39
CA LEU A 77 -5.67 -11.73 -5.45
C LEU A 77 -5.43 -10.48 -4.61
N LYS A 78 -5.57 -9.31 -5.19
CA LYS A 78 -5.48 -8.04 -4.45
C LYS A 78 -6.65 -7.87 -3.48
N ALA A 79 -7.85 -8.26 -3.90
CA ALA A 79 -9.01 -8.31 -3.01
C ALA A 79 -8.78 -9.27 -1.82
N GLN A 80 -8.18 -10.42 -2.08
CA GLN A 80 -7.80 -11.38 -1.04
C GLN A 80 -6.75 -10.80 -0.09
N ALA A 81 -5.72 -10.12 -0.62
CA ALA A 81 -4.69 -9.46 0.18
C ALA A 81 -5.28 -8.36 1.07
N ALA A 82 -6.21 -7.55 0.56
CA ALA A 82 -6.90 -6.52 1.32
C ALA A 82 -7.72 -7.11 2.49
N ARG A 83 -8.45 -8.20 2.24
CA ARG A 83 -9.18 -8.93 3.30
C ARG A 83 -8.24 -9.51 4.34
N ALA A 84 -7.18 -10.19 3.90
CA ALA A 84 -6.22 -10.81 4.79
C ALA A 84 -5.53 -9.77 5.67
N LEU A 85 -5.13 -8.63 5.10
CA LEU A 85 -4.55 -7.51 5.85
C LEU A 85 -5.52 -6.99 6.92
N ALA A 86 -6.78 -6.73 6.55
CA ALA A 86 -7.78 -6.27 7.50
C ALA A 86 -8.05 -7.29 8.60
N ALA A 87 -8.11 -8.59 8.27
CA ALA A 87 -8.30 -9.66 9.23
C ALA A 87 -7.12 -9.75 10.23
N GLU A 88 -5.89 -9.62 9.74
CA GLU A 88 -4.70 -9.61 10.60
C GLU A 88 -4.67 -8.38 11.52
N LEU A 89 -5.04 -7.20 11.02
CA LEU A 89 -5.14 -5.99 11.83
C LEU A 89 -6.18 -6.15 12.96
N VAL A 90 -7.34 -6.72 12.65
CA VAL A 90 -8.38 -6.96 13.66
C VAL A 90 -7.92 -8.00 14.68
N ARG A 91 -7.36 -9.14 14.24
CA ARG A 91 -6.90 -10.21 15.13
C ARG A 91 -5.81 -9.77 16.09
N ASN A 92 -4.86 -8.99 15.61
CA ASN A 92 -3.65 -8.64 16.32
C ASN A 92 -3.72 -7.28 17.03
N GLY A 93 -4.76 -6.49 16.75
CA GLY A 93 -4.85 -5.13 17.27
C GLY A 93 -6.09 -4.86 18.13
N LEU A 94 -7.25 -5.45 17.81
CA LEU A 94 -8.48 -5.17 18.55
C LEU A 94 -8.64 -6.07 19.77
N VAL A 95 -9.21 -5.49 20.83
CA VAL A 95 -9.45 -6.15 22.12
C VAL A 95 -10.90 -5.97 22.56
N PRO A 96 -11.37 -6.72 23.57
CA PRO A 96 -12.68 -6.50 24.19
C PRO A 96 -12.84 -5.04 24.63
N GLY A 97 -13.93 -4.41 24.21
CA GLY A 97 -14.19 -2.98 24.43
C GLY A 97 -13.92 -2.11 23.22
N ASP A 98 -13.16 -2.58 22.24
CA ASP A 98 -13.04 -1.93 20.94
C ASP A 98 -14.28 -2.17 20.06
N MET A 99 -14.44 -1.32 19.04
CA MET A 99 -15.49 -1.41 18.05
C MET A 99 -14.88 -1.50 16.66
N LEU A 100 -15.43 -2.37 15.80
CA LEU A 100 -15.07 -2.44 14.39
C LEU A 100 -16.27 -2.02 13.54
N GLU A 101 -16.02 -1.13 12.58
CA GLU A 101 -16.96 -0.80 11.52
C GLU A 101 -16.30 -1.02 10.16
N VAL A 102 -17.09 -1.44 9.17
CA VAL A 102 -16.59 -1.76 7.85
C VAL A 102 -17.42 -1.07 6.79
N TYR A 103 -16.75 -0.36 5.90
CA TYR A 103 -17.34 0.38 4.80
C TYR A 103 -16.78 -0.08 3.46
N ALA A 104 -17.53 0.17 2.40
CA ALA A 104 -17.06 0.09 1.02
C ALA A 104 -17.27 1.42 0.31
N PHE A 105 -16.30 1.81 -0.52
CA PHE A 105 -16.39 3.04 -1.27
C PHE A 105 -15.94 2.86 -2.74
N GLU A 106 -16.42 3.75 -3.58
CA GLU A 106 -15.97 4.00 -4.93
C GLU A 106 -15.88 5.52 -5.16
N TYR A 107 -16.92 6.16 -5.71
CA TYR A 107 -16.98 7.63 -5.79
C TYR A 107 -17.51 8.29 -4.51
N GLY A 108 -17.87 7.52 -3.53
CA GLY A 108 -18.33 7.84 -2.19
C GLY A 108 -18.56 6.55 -1.45
N VAL A 109 -18.99 6.62 -0.21
CA VAL A 109 -19.37 5.44 0.57
C VAL A 109 -20.69 4.88 0.03
N TRP A 110 -20.68 3.60 -0.38
CA TRP A 110 -21.86 2.95 -0.92
C TRP A 110 -22.38 1.79 -0.07
N ALA A 111 -21.58 1.25 0.83
CA ALA A 111 -22.00 0.20 1.75
C ALA A 111 -21.36 0.34 3.12
N HIS A 112 -22.11 -0.04 4.15
CA HIS A 112 -21.70 -0.11 5.54
C HIS A 112 -22.08 -1.47 6.11
N ARG A 113 -21.15 -2.18 6.70
CA ARG A 113 -21.35 -3.48 7.36
C ARG A 113 -20.45 -3.63 8.58
N PRO A 114 -20.90 -4.28 9.66
CA PRO A 114 -22.30 -4.60 9.93
C PRO A 114 -23.11 -3.31 10.16
N GLU A 115 -24.40 -3.40 10.01
CA GLU A 115 -25.31 -2.31 10.42
C GLU A 115 -25.16 -2.14 11.93
N GLY A 116 -24.50 -1.06 12.34
CA GLY A 116 -24.08 -0.81 13.70
C GLY A 116 -22.66 -1.33 14.00
N ALA A 117 -22.08 -0.85 15.09
CA ALA A 117 -20.74 -1.21 15.52
C ALA A 117 -20.68 -2.65 16.02
N ALA A 118 -19.86 -3.48 15.39
CA ALA A 118 -19.58 -4.81 15.87
C ALA A 118 -18.55 -4.75 17.01
N ARG A 119 -18.88 -5.29 18.16
CA ARG A 119 -17.94 -5.49 19.23
C ARG A 119 -17.31 -6.86 19.08
N PHE A 120 -16.00 -6.93 18.93
CA PHE A 120 -15.27 -8.17 18.84
C PHE A 120 -14.59 -8.48 20.17
N SER A 121 -14.88 -9.67 20.66
CA SER A 121 -14.11 -10.28 21.73
C SER A 121 -12.97 -11.06 21.07
N VAL A 122 -11.81 -10.44 20.89
CA VAL A 122 -10.64 -11.10 20.32
C VAL A 122 -9.99 -11.92 21.42
N THR A 123 -10.44 -13.16 21.58
CA THR A 123 -9.65 -14.15 22.33
C THR A 123 -8.80 -14.89 21.31
N GLY A 124 -7.49 -14.89 21.45
CA GLY A 124 -6.51 -15.45 20.51
C GLY A 124 -6.62 -16.95 20.16
N LYS A 125 -7.79 -17.56 20.38
CA LYS A 125 -8.12 -18.96 20.10
C LYS A 125 -9.30 -19.16 19.14
N ASN A 126 -9.93 -18.10 18.66
CA ASN A 126 -11.12 -18.25 17.83
C ASN A 126 -10.76 -18.38 16.35
N GLN A 127 -10.56 -19.62 15.88
CA GLN A 127 -10.54 -19.93 14.43
C GLN A 127 -11.85 -19.48 13.72
N SER A 128 -12.98 -19.44 14.45
CA SER A 128 -14.26 -18.93 13.95
C SER A 128 -14.26 -17.44 13.64
N LEU A 129 -13.38 -16.65 14.23
CA LEU A 129 -13.25 -15.22 13.96
C LEU A 129 -12.78 -14.96 12.52
N GLY A 130 -11.89 -15.82 11.97
CA GLY A 130 -11.42 -15.71 10.59
C GLY A 130 -12.55 -15.78 9.57
N ALA A 131 -13.42 -16.80 9.68
CA ALA A 131 -14.57 -16.97 8.79
C ALA A 131 -15.61 -15.84 8.94
N LEU A 132 -15.84 -15.35 10.16
CA LEU A 132 -16.69 -14.20 10.41
C LEU A 132 -16.14 -12.93 9.74
N LEU A 133 -14.84 -12.69 9.89
CA LEU A 133 -14.17 -11.51 9.31
C LEU A 133 -14.18 -11.55 7.78
N GLU A 134 -13.98 -12.71 7.16
CA GLU A 134 -14.05 -12.84 5.70
C GLU A 134 -15.42 -12.43 5.15
N GLY A 135 -16.50 -12.75 5.84
CA GLY A 135 -17.87 -12.36 5.47
C GLY A 135 -18.17 -10.87 5.69
N LEU A 136 -17.42 -10.19 6.56
CA LEU A 136 -17.63 -8.77 6.87
C LEU A 136 -17.01 -7.84 5.83
N PHE A 137 -15.91 -8.23 5.19
CA PHE A 137 -15.13 -7.34 4.34
C PHE A 137 -15.65 -7.31 2.90
N PRO A 138 -16.25 -6.18 2.46
CA PRO A 138 -16.76 -6.03 1.11
C PRO A 138 -15.58 -5.88 0.13
N THR A 139 -15.45 -6.81 -0.80
CA THR A 139 -14.45 -6.76 -1.87
C THR A 139 -15.09 -6.83 -3.26
N THR A 140 -16.42 -6.86 -3.32
CA THR A 140 -17.16 -6.80 -4.58
C THR A 140 -17.49 -5.34 -4.89
N PRO A 141 -17.36 -4.88 -6.14
CA PRO A 141 -17.79 -3.56 -6.55
C PRO A 141 -19.28 -3.33 -6.32
N GLN A 142 -19.67 -2.07 -6.25
CA GLN A 142 -21.08 -1.66 -6.25
C GLN A 142 -21.79 -2.24 -7.48
N GLN A 143 -23.04 -2.66 -7.32
CA GLN A 143 -23.83 -3.13 -8.47
C GLN A 143 -23.93 -2.05 -9.55
N GLY A 144 -23.63 -2.40 -10.78
CA GLY A 144 -23.58 -1.45 -11.90
C GLY A 144 -22.31 -0.57 -11.93
N SER A 145 -21.37 -0.79 -11.00
CA SER A 145 -20.09 -0.09 -11.04
C SER A 145 -19.36 -0.38 -12.35
N LEU A 146 -18.91 0.68 -12.94
CA LEU A 146 -18.05 0.65 -14.11
C LEU A 146 -16.54 0.81 -13.75
N GLY A 147 -16.09 0.78 -12.46
CA GLY A 147 -14.77 1.08 -11.91
C GLY A 147 -14.58 2.58 -11.63
N GLY A 148 -13.43 3.00 -11.18
CA GLY A 148 -13.13 4.36 -10.74
C GLY A 148 -13.41 4.57 -9.26
N GLN A 149 -12.81 5.59 -8.70
CA GLN A 149 -12.96 5.92 -7.28
C GLN A 149 -12.59 7.36 -6.99
N ASP A 150 -13.15 7.89 -5.92
CA ASP A 150 -12.83 9.20 -5.34
C ASP A 150 -12.56 9.02 -3.83
N PRO A 151 -11.30 8.79 -3.43
CA PRO A 151 -10.95 8.65 -2.03
C PRO A 151 -11.26 9.91 -1.20
N GLU A 152 -11.15 11.10 -1.78
CA GLU A 152 -11.41 12.37 -1.13
C GLU A 152 -12.90 12.52 -0.79
N GLN A 153 -13.79 12.17 -1.71
CA GLN A 153 -15.24 12.12 -1.44
C GLN A 153 -15.56 11.05 -0.39
N ALA A 154 -14.96 9.87 -0.49
CA ALA A 154 -15.16 8.82 0.50
C ALA A 154 -14.69 9.24 1.91
N ILE A 155 -13.62 10.03 2.02
CA ILE A 155 -13.17 10.60 3.29
C ILE A 155 -14.25 11.55 3.86
N VAL A 156 -14.82 12.43 3.05
CA VAL A 156 -15.89 13.33 3.48
C VAL A 156 -17.08 12.55 4.03
N ASP A 157 -17.50 11.51 3.30
CA ASP A 157 -18.63 10.65 3.71
C ASP A 157 -18.32 9.90 5.02
N LEU A 158 -17.12 9.30 5.14
CA LEU A 158 -16.70 8.58 6.35
C LEU A 158 -16.62 9.50 7.56
N LEU A 159 -16.03 10.68 7.41
CA LEU A 159 -15.92 11.66 8.50
C LEU A 159 -17.31 12.21 8.89
N GLY A 160 -18.21 12.38 7.93
CA GLY A 160 -19.60 12.70 8.18
C GLY A 160 -20.33 11.61 9.00
N ALA A 161 -20.10 10.33 8.67
CA ALA A 161 -20.69 9.20 9.40
C ALA A 161 -20.12 9.03 10.82
N VAL A 162 -18.82 9.29 11.01
CA VAL A 162 -18.16 9.22 12.32
C VAL A 162 -18.52 10.38 13.23
N GLY A 163 -18.76 11.55 12.64
CA GLY A 163 -19.09 12.76 13.37
C GLY A 163 -17.93 13.28 14.21
N SER A 164 -18.23 13.78 15.42
CA SER A 164 -17.26 14.37 16.34
C SER A 164 -16.55 13.35 17.25
N ASN A 165 -16.71 12.05 17.00
CA ASN A 165 -16.11 11.01 17.83
C ASN A 165 -14.59 11.03 17.73
N ARG A 166 -13.93 11.12 18.89
CA ARG A 166 -12.48 11.24 19.00
C ARG A 166 -11.76 9.93 19.32
N ASP A 167 -12.51 8.85 19.48
CA ASP A 167 -12.02 7.48 19.72
C ASP A 167 -11.87 6.67 18.43
N ALA A 168 -12.17 7.27 17.28
CA ALA A 168 -12.18 6.59 16.00
C ALA A 168 -10.85 6.74 15.25
N VAL A 169 -10.43 5.67 14.61
CA VAL A 169 -9.35 5.63 13.60
C VAL A 169 -9.92 4.98 12.35
N ILE A 170 -9.70 5.60 11.19
CA ILE A 170 -10.19 5.11 9.90
C ILE A 170 -9.00 4.66 9.08
N LEU A 171 -9.02 3.41 8.62
CA LEU A 171 -8.08 2.87 7.66
C LEU A 171 -8.80 2.55 6.35
N MET A 172 -8.44 3.24 5.29
CA MET A 172 -8.91 2.96 3.94
C MET A 172 -7.90 2.05 3.25
N ILE A 173 -8.37 0.98 2.64
CA ILE A 173 -7.57 -0.03 1.92
C ILE A 173 -8.05 -0.08 0.48
N SER A 174 -7.14 0.13 -0.48
CA SER A 174 -7.47 0.16 -1.89
C SER A 174 -6.31 -0.41 -2.72
N ASN A 175 -6.56 -0.70 -3.98
CA ASN A 175 -5.51 -1.03 -4.95
C ASN A 175 -4.74 0.20 -5.44
N THR A 176 -5.32 1.38 -5.30
CA THR A 176 -4.69 2.68 -5.53
C THR A 176 -5.35 3.73 -4.66
N ALA A 177 -4.57 4.66 -4.13
CA ALA A 177 -5.09 5.83 -3.42
C ALA A 177 -5.34 7.01 -4.38
N ALA A 178 -4.98 6.89 -5.66
CA ALA A 178 -5.22 7.93 -6.64
C ALA A 178 -6.71 8.01 -6.98
N PRO A 179 -7.27 9.22 -7.07
CA PRO A 179 -8.61 9.41 -7.62
C PRO A 179 -8.61 9.03 -9.11
N LEU A 180 -9.65 8.33 -9.55
CA LEU A 180 -9.78 7.86 -10.92
C LEU A 180 -11.13 8.28 -11.47
N ALA A 181 -11.08 9.34 -12.28
CA ALA A 181 -12.25 9.92 -12.91
C ALA A 181 -12.86 9.01 -13.98
N ARG A 182 -14.13 9.25 -14.24
CA ARG A 182 -14.88 8.75 -15.38
C ARG A 182 -15.51 9.89 -16.13
N PRO A 183 -15.83 9.69 -17.40
CA PRO A 183 -16.61 10.66 -18.15
C PRO A 183 -17.89 11.02 -17.39
N GLY A 184 -18.12 12.31 -17.16
CA GLY A 184 -19.32 12.85 -16.49
C GLY A 184 -19.27 12.85 -14.97
N ILE A 185 -18.17 12.37 -14.33
CA ILE A 185 -17.98 12.47 -12.88
C ILE A 185 -16.93 13.52 -12.56
N THR A 186 -17.30 14.49 -11.75
CA THR A 186 -16.37 15.46 -11.16
C THR A 186 -15.82 14.90 -9.87
N LEU A 187 -14.50 14.77 -9.77
CA LEU A 187 -13.83 14.31 -8.55
C LEU A 187 -13.71 15.43 -7.54
N MET A 188 -13.73 15.07 -6.27
CA MET A 188 -13.39 15.96 -5.17
C MET A 188 -11.87 16.08 -5.08
N GLY A 189 -11.34 17.26 -5.35
CA GLY A 189 -9.89 17.49 -5.21
C GLY A 189 -9.47 17.65 -3.76
N SER A 190 -8.23 17.33 -3.44
CA SER A 190 -7.63 17.49 -2.11
C SER A 190 -7.57 18.94 -1.61
N ASN A 191 -7.78 19.92 -2.50
CA ASN A 191 -7.89 21.35 -2.16
C ASN A 191 -9.35 21.84 -2.08
N GLY A 192 -10.32 20.96 -2.25
CA GLY A 192 -11.76 21.30 -2.17
C GLY A 192 -12.15 21.82 -0.79
N THR A 193 -12.94 22.90 -0.74
CA THR A 193 -13.34 23.52 0.53
C THR A 193 -14.11 22.52 1.42
N GLU A 194 -14.93 21.68 0.85
CA GLU A 194 -15.71 20.67 1.55
C GLU A 194 -14.81 19.59 2.16
N TYR A 195 -13.84 19.12 1.40
CA TYR A 195 -12.84 18.16 1.86
C TYR A 195 -12.00 18.72 3.00
N LEU A 196 -11.45 19.94 2.86
CA LEU A 196 -10.66 20.57 3.90
C LEU A 196 -11.48 20.86 5.17
N LYS A 197 -12.76 21.23 5.02
CA LYS A 197 -13.67 21.38 6.15
C LYS A 197 -13.94 20.06 6.86
N ALA A 198 -14.12 18.97 6.15
CA ALA A 198 -14.29 17.64 6.75
C ALA A 198 -13.03 17.20 7.52
N LEU A 199 -11.84 17.50 6.99
CA LEU A 199 -10.57 17.21 7.66
C LEU A 199 -10.26 18.12 8.86
N ALA A 200 -11.03 19.18 9.13
CA ALA A 200 -10.79 20.14 10.20
C ALA A 200 -10.77 19.49 11.58
N GLY A 201 -10.34 18.64 12.08
CA GLY A 201 -10.30 17.88 13.35
C GLY A 201 -9.65 16.52 13.16
N TRP A 202 -9.17 16.26 11.94
CA TRP A 202 -8.58 15.00 11.55
C TRP A 202 -7.23 15.20 10.87
N ARG A 203 -6.36 14.25 10.99
CA ARG A 203 -5.10 14.16 10.29
C ARG A 203 -5.12 12.99 9.34
N ARG A 204 -4.96 13.26 8.05
CA ARG A 204 -4.72 12.25 7.02
C ARG A 204 -3.23 11.94 6.94
N VAL A 205 -2.89 10.67 6.89
CA VAL A 205 -1.53 10.19 6.74
C VAL A 205 -1.46 9.28 5.51
N PRO A 206 -0.49 9.50 4.63
CA PRO A 206 0.74 10.29 4.78
C PRO A 206 0.60 11.80 4.51
N GLY A 207 -0.54 12.28 4.10
CA GLY A 207 -0.78 13.70 3.83
C GLY A 207 -2.04 13.92 3.00
N THR A 208 -2.37 15.18 2.71
CA THR A 208 -3.63 15.55 2.01
C THR A 208 -3.51 15.57 0.49
N LYS A 209 -2.30 15.39 -0.06
CA LYS A 209 -2.07 15.38 -1.52
C LYS A 209 -2.83 14.21 -2.17
N ASP A 210 -3.41 14.46 -3.34
CA ASP A 210 -4.07 13.43 -4.15
C ASP A 210 -3.12 12.26 -4.41
N GLY A 211 -3.63 11.04 -4.24
CA GLY A 211 -2.86 9.81 -4.42
C GLY A 211 -1.82 9.51 -3.34
N ALA A 212 -1.64 10.36 -2.32
CA ALA A 212 -0.76 10.04 -1.20
C ALA A 212 -1.28 8.86 -0.39
N SER A 213 -0.45 7.82 -0.19
CA SER A 213 -0.80 6.59 0.51
C SER A 213 0.37 6.00 1.27
N LEU A 214 0.05 5.18 2.28
CA LEU A 214 0.96 4.21 2.85
C LEU A 214 0.91 2.96 1.98
N GLU A 215 2.04 2.29 1.78
CA GLU A 215 2.11 1.11 0.93
C GLU A 215 2.36 -0.14 1.77
N VAL A 216 1.55 -1.17 1.55
CA VAL A 216 1.79 -2.51 2.08
C VAL A 216 2.09 -3.45 0.93
N ALA A 217 3.37 -3.83 0.80
CA ALA A 217 3.81 -4.80 -0.18
C ALA A 217 3.41 -6.22 0.25
N TYR A 218 3.07 -7.05 -0.73
CA TYR A 218 2.83 -8.48 -0.55
C TYR A 218 3.26 -9.24 -1.80
N SER A 219 3.57 -10.52 -1.61
CA SER A 219 4.04 -11.39 -2.68
C SER A 219 2.98 -12.41 -3.07
N ILE A 220 2.96 -12.76 -4.34
CA ILE A 220 2.21 -13.88 -4.88
C ILE A 220 3.18 -15.02 -5.13
N GLU A 221 2.83 -16.21 -4.68
CA GLU A 221 3.62 -17.42 -4.80
C GLU A 221 2.98 -18.43 -5.73
N ARG A 222 3.80 -19.18 -6.42
CA ARG A 222 3.42 -20.38 -7.17
C ARG A 222 4.42 -21.49 -6.83
N LYS A 223 3.93 -22.61 -6.28
CA LYS A 223 4.78 -23.71 -5.81
C LYS A 223 5.91 -23.21 -4.89
N ASP A 224 5.53 -22.38 -3.90
CA ASP A 224 6.41 -21.79 -2.88
C ASP A 224 7.53 -20.85 -3.43
N GLN A 225 7.43 -20.46 -4.69
CA GLN A 225 8.30 -19.45 -5.28
C GLN A 225 7.54 -18.15 -5.52
N VAL A 226 8.14 -17.03 -5.14
CA VAL A 226 7.59 -15.70 -5.42
C VAL A 226 7.64 -15.47 -6.92
N VAL A 227 6.46 -15.24 -7.52
CA VAL A 227 6.31 -14.99 -8.96
C VAL A 227 5.92 -13.55 -9.25
N ALA A 228 5.37 -12.81 -8.27
CA ALA A 228 5.05 -11.41 -8.40
C ALA A 228 5.05 -10.72 -7.04
N GLN A 229 5.35 -9.42 -7.05
CA GLN A 229 5.19 -8.53 -5.91
C GLN A 229 4.16 -7.46 -6.25
N HIS A 230 3.25 -7.22 -5.32
CA HIS A 230 2.20 -6.23 -5.43
C HIS A 230 2.15 -5.36 -4.20
N LYS A 231 1.31 -4.33 -4.23
CA LYS A 231 1.06 -3.46 -3.07
C LYS A 231 -0.41 -3.15 -2.92
N LEU A 232 -0.80 -2.87 -1.69
CA LEU A 232 -2.03 -2.19 -1.34
C LEU A 232 -1.69 -0.75 -0.95
N ASP A 233 -2.52 0.17 -1.36
CA ASP A 233 -2.47 1.56 -0.95
C ASP A 233 -3.42 1.79 0.24
N LEU A 234 -2.91 2.43 1.29
CA LEU A 234 -3.66 2.71 2.50
C LEU A 234 -3.65 4.20 2.81
N ILE A 235 -4.81 4.68 3.29
CA ILE A 235 -4.93 6.03 3.85
C ILE A 235 -5.38 5.87 5.30
N LEU A 236 -4.66 6.50 6.23
CA LEU A 236 -4.99 6.51 7.64
C LEU A 236 -5.54 7.89 8.03
N LEU A 237 -6.67 7.91 8.73
CA LEU A 237 -7.25 9.12 9.30
C LEU A 237 -7.31 8.95 10.82
N VAL A 238 -6.70 9.89 11.53
CA VAL A 238 -6.64 9.92 12.99
C VAL A 238 -7.12 11.29 13.47
N PRO A 239 -7.98 11.37 14.52
CA PRO A 239 -8.38 12.66 15.05
C PRO A 239 -7.16 13.44 15.58
N VAL A 240 -7.14 14.76 15.45
CA VAL A 240 -6.04 15.60 15.96
C VAL A 240 -5.93 15.53 17.49
N SER A 241 -7.00 15.11 18.17
CA SER A 241 -7.05 14.87 19.60
C SER A 241 -7.81 13.57 19.83
N PHE A 242 -7.08 12.48 20.09
CA PHE A 242 -7.65 11.16 20.36
C PHE A 242 -8.12 11.07 21.81
N SER A 243 -9.28 10.46 22.06
CA SER A 243 -9.85 10.28 23.39
C SER A 243 -10.77 9.07 23.42
N GLY A 244 -10.21 7.88 23.64
CA GLY A 244 -10.95 6.64 23.87
C GLY A 244 -11.31 6.46 25.35
N ALA A 245 -12.36 5.67 25.65
CA ALA A 245 -12.68 5.28 27.00
C ALA A 245 -11.60 4.35 27.57
N PRO A 246 -11.36 4.32 28.91
CA PRO A 246 -10.39 3.44 29.49
C PRO A 246 -10.71 1.95 29.25
N LEU A 247 -9.69 1.16 28.91
CA LEU A 247 -9.76 -0.30 28.91
C LEU A 247 -9.72 -0.83 30.37
N ALA A 248 -10.38 -1.97 30.62
CA ALA A 248 -10.35 -2.62 31.92
C ALA A 248 -8.94 -3.15 32.26
N GLU A 249 -8.23 -3.62 31.24
CA GLU A 249 -6.86 -4.14 31.33
C GLU A 249 -6.03 -3.56 30.18
N PRO A 250 -4.68 -3.53 30.30
CA PRO A 250 -3.80 -3.13 29.22
C PRO A 250 -4.04 -3.97 27.95
N ARG A 251 -3.97 -3.37 26.79
CA ARG A 251 -4.18 -4.04 25.50
C ARG A 251 -3.26 -5.23 25.30
N CYS A 252 -1.98 -5.11 25.65
CA CYS A 252 -1.02 -6.20 25.56
C CYS A 252 -1.44 -7.41 26.42
N GLN A 253 -2.05 -7.16 27.58
CA GLN A 253 -2.52 -8.21 28.46
C GLN A 253 -3.74 -8.93 27.86
N LEU A 254 -4.69 -8.16 27.31
CA LEU A 254 -5.86 -8.69 26.62
C LEU A 254 -5.49 -9.50 25.36
N LEU A 255 -4.43 -9.10 24.66
CA LEU A 255 -3.88 -9.82 23.50
C LEU A 255 -2.93 -10.97 23.87
N GLY A 256 -2.51 -11.06 25.14
CA GLY A 256 -1.52 -12.04 25.59
C GLY A 256 -0.10 -11.76 25.04
N THR A 257 0.19 -10.52 24.70
CA THR A 257 1.45 -10.08 24.10
C THR A 257 2.35 -9.31 25.04
N CYS A 258 1.92 -9.07 26.29
CA CYS A 258 2.78 -8.43 27.28
C CYS A 258 4.05 -9.24 27.48
N VAL A 259 5.18 -8.64 27.21
CA VAL A 259 6.47 -9.16 27.68
C VAL A 259 6.48 -8.93 29.18
N SER A 260 6.28 -9.99 29.97
CA SER A 260 6.53 -9.91 31.40
C SER A 260 7.94 -9.38 31.61
N PRO A 261 8.15 -8.32 32.39
CA PRO A 261 9.49 -8.02 32.83
C PRO A 261 9.99 -9.31 33.47
N GLN A 262 11.02 -9.92 32.92
CA GLN A 262 11.71 -10.98 33.66
C GLN A 262 12.12 -10.32 34.98
N GLU A 263 11.37 -10.62 36.04
CA GLU A 263 11.89 -10.38 37.39
C GLU A 263 13.28 -10.99 37.39
N PRO A 264 14.29 -10.23 37.76
CA PRO A 264 15.62 -10.80 37.94
C PRO A 264 15.44 -11.89 38.97
N THR A 265 15.48 -13.13 38.51
CA THR A 265 15.49 -14.29 39.39
C THR A 265 16.55 -14.04 40.41
N SER A 266 16.11 -13.74 41.66
CA SER A 266 16.97 -13.59 42.82
C SER A 266 17.42 -14.98 43.23
N GLU A 267 18.19 -15.64 42.40
CA GLU A 267 18.89 -16.87 42.73
C GLU A 267 20.37 -16.58 42.78
N ASP A 268 20.87 -16.78 43.99
CA ASP A 268 22.29 -16.97 44.36
C ASP A 268 23.18 -15.72 44.46
N GLN A 269 22.91 -14.92 45.50
CA GLN A 269 24.00 -14.19 46.14
C GLN A 269 24.90 -15.18 46.92
N ARG A 270 25.70 -15.97 46.18
CA ARG A 270 26.95 -16.53 46.72
C ARG A 270 28.10 -15.65 46.27
N PRO A 271 28.94 -15.14 47.15
CA PRO A 271 30.08 -14.34 46.77
C PRO A 271 31.10 -15.22 46.07
N ARG A 272 31.06 -15.22 44.72
CA ARG A 272 32.17 -15.79 43.92
C ARG A 272 33.31 -14.79 43.83
N ARG A 273 34.41 -15.16 44.51
CA ARG A 273 35.73 -14.55 44.33
C ARG A 273 36.09 -14.41 42.87
N GLY A 274 36.54 -13.21 42.50
CA GLY A 274 37.45 -12.90 41.44
C GLY A 274 37.14 -13.52 40.07
N SER A 275 36.30 -12.85 39.27
CA SER A 275 36.16 -13.16 37.86
C SER A 275 36.46 -11.88 37.04
N PHE A 276 37.41 -11.97 36.13
CA PHE A 276 37.81 -10.94 35.18
C PHE A 276 36.74 -10.73 34.06
N ALA A 277 35.53 -11.32 34.21
CA ALA A 277 34.46 -11.32 33.26
C ALA A 277 33.91 -9.91 32.86
N PRO A 278 33.81 -8.88 33.74
CA PRO A 278 33.28 -7.58 33.33
C PRO A 278 34.22 -6.84 32.35
N VAL A 279 35.52 -7.05 32.43
CA VAL A 279 36.51 -6.38 31.55
C VAL A 279 36.44 -6.95 30.12
N VAL A 280 36.24 -8.26 29.98
CA VAL A 280 36.10 -8.93 28.68
C VAL A 280 34.78 -8.53 28.02
N GLY A 281 33.66 -8.42 28.77
CA GLY A 281 32.36 -7.96 28.28
C GLY A 281 32.41 -6.53 27.76
N LEU A 282 33.11 -5.63 28.46
CA LEU A 282 33.29 -4.25 28.03
C LEU A 282 34.16 -4.12 26.77
N LEU A 283 35.20 -4.96 26.65
CA LEU A 283 36.06 -5.03 25.46
C LEU A 283 35.30 -5.55 24.24
N VAL A 284 34.44 -6.57 24.39
CA VAL A 284 33.62 -7.10 23.30
C VAL A 284 32.57 -6.06 22.89
N LEU A 285 31.92 -5.37 23.82
CA LEU A 285 30.96 -4.32 23.52
C LEU A 285 31.64 -3.14 22.80
N ALA A 286 32.85 -2.74 23.22
CA ALA A 286 33.61 -1.70 22.55
C ALA A 286 34.02 -2.09 21.12
N LEU A 287 34.40 -3.36 20.90
CA LEU A 287 34.70 -3.90 19.56
C LEU A 287 33.46 -3.93 18.65
N VAL A 288 32.30 -4.31 19.18
CA VAL A 288 31.04 -4.32 18.42
C VAL A 288 30.61 -2.89 18.06
N VAL A 289 30.73 -1.94 18.99
CA VAL A 289 30.44 -0.54 18.70
C VAL A 289 31.43 0.04 17.70
N LEU A 290 32.72 -0.28 17.82
CA LEU A 290 33.73 0.15 16.87
C LEU A 290 33.49 -0.44 15.46
N ALA A 291 33.15 -1.74 15.39
CA ALA A 291 32.77 -2.39 14.15
C ALA A 291 31.50 -1.77 13.53
N ALA A 292 30.51 -1.44 14.35
CA ALA A 292 29.31 -0.74 13.88
C ALA A 292 29.63 0.66 13.35
N VAL A 293 30.46 1.44 14.04
CA VAL A 293 30.87 2.79 13.61
C VAL A 293 31.65 2.76 12.31
N PHE A 294 32.46 1.72 12.06
CA PHE A 294 33.27 1.61 10.85
C PHE A 294 32.58 0.88 9.69
N LEU A 295 31.69 -0.08 9.96
CA LEU A 295 31.02 -0.86 8.93
C LEU A 295 29.70 -0.23 8.48
N VAL A 296 28.91 0.29 9.41
CA VAL A 296 27.61 0.93 9.10
C VAL A 296 27.74 2.07 8.07
N PRO A 297 28.70 2.99 8.13
CA PRO A 297 28.84 4.01 7.11
C PRO A 297 29.23 3.48 5.74
N LYS A 298 29.91 2.32 5.66
CA LYS A 298 30.25 1.68 4.38
C LYS A 298 29.03 1.05 3.72
N PHE A 299 28.09 0.49 4.52
CA PHE A 299 26.84 -0.08 4.02
C PHE A 299 25.75 0.97 3.79
N LEU A 300 25.81 2.11 4.47
CA LEU A 300 24.85 3.23 4.34
C LEU A 300 25.29 4.27 3.30
N ARG A 301 26.44 4.14 2.65
CA ARG A 301 26.77 5.04 1.54
C ARG A 301 25.77 4.81 0.43
N PRO A 302 24.93 5.81 0.09
CA PRO A 302 24.01 5.66 -1.04
C PRO A 302 24.84 5.33 -2.28
N HIS A 303 24.55 4.22 -2.91
CA HIS A 303 25.18 3.89 -4.18
C HIS A 303 24.83 5.00 -5.17
N ARG A 304 25.85 5.61 -5.78
CA ARG A 304 25.67 6.61 -6.81
C ARG A 304 25.55 5.91 -8.15
N TYR A 305 24.55 6.28 -8.92
CA TYR A 305 24.29 5.70 -10.22
C TYR A 305 24.28 6.77 -11.31
N VAL A 306 24.73 6.38 -12.49
CA VAL A 306 24.59 7.11 -13.73
C VAL A 306 23.54 6.41 -14.57
N ALA A 307 22.59 7.16 -15.11
CA ALA A 307 21.66 6.66 -16.11
C ALA A 307 22.14 7.05 -17.51
N GLU A 308 22.22 6.08 -18.39
CA GLU A 308 22.50 6.29 -19.80
C GLU A 308 21.22 6.11 -20.59
N VAL A 309 20.83 7.12 -21.35
CA VAL A 309 19.64 7.13 -22.22
C VAL A 309 20.06 7.66 -23.57
N GLU A 310 19.79 6.93 -24.64
CA GLU A 310 20.18 7.30 -26.01
C GLU A 310 21.67 7.71 -26.15
N GLY A 311 22.56 7.04 -25.42
CA GLY A 311 23.99 7.30 -25.42
C GLY A 311 24.44 8.52 -24.58
N VAL A 312 23.52 9.20 -23.90
CA VAL A 312 23.83 10.32 -22.99
C VAL A 312 23.83 9.82 -21.56
N ARG A 313 24.92 10.06 -20.84
CA ARG A 313 25.14 9.63 -19.44
C ARG A 313 24.92 10.79 -18.49
N LEU A 314 24.02 10.64 -17.54
CA LEU A 314 23.68 11.65 -16.54
C LEU A 314 23.72 11.03 -15.14
N SER A 315 24.39 11.71 -14.20
CA SER A 315 24.45 11.26 -12.80
C SER A 315 23.14 11.51 -12.08
N LEU A 316 22.65 10.49 -11.37
CA LEU A 316 21.48 10.58 -10.51
C LEU A 316 21.83 11.21 -9.15
N SER A 317 23.10 11.25 -8.77
CA SER A 317 23.53 11.74 -7.48
C SER A 317 23.30 13.26 -7.30
N ASN A 318 23.27 14.00 -8.41
CA ASN A 318 23.10 15.46 -8.42
C ASN A 318 21.64 15.92 -8.45
N LEU A 319 20.69 14.98 -8.45
CA LEU A 319 19.27 15.30 -8.50
C LEU A 319 18.61 15.02 -7.15
N GLU A 320 17.62 15.83 -6.80
CA GLU A 320 16.72 15.56 -5.67
C GLU A 320 15.60 14.58 -6.07
N PRO A 321 15.05 13.79 -5.14
CA PRO A 321 13.87 12.97 -5.39
C PRO A 321 12.70 13.83 -5.92
N GLY A 322 12.09 13.40 -7.02
CA GLY A 322 11.05 14.15 -7.73
C GLY A 322 11.56 15.11 -8.80
N GLN A 323 12.87 15.33 -8.90
CA GLN A 323 13.47 16.17 -9.94
C GLN A 323 13.61 15.39 -11.26
N ALA A 324 13.27 16.02 -12.38
CA ALA A 324 13.40 15.41 -13.69
C ALA A 324 14.87 15.29 -14.12
N LEU A 325 15.31 14.09 -14.45
CA LEU A 325 16.57 13.83 -15.14
C LEU A 325 16.52 14.40 -16.57
N GLY A 326 15.37 14.23 -17.23
CA GLY A 326 15.14 14.76 -18.55
C GLY A 326 13.84 14.29 -19.19
N THR A 327 13.63 14.71 -20.42
CA THR A 327 12.40 14.51 -21.18
C THR A 327 12.69 13.83 -22.51
N LEU A 328 11.93 12.79 -22.80
CA LEU A 328 11.91 12.10 -24.09
C LEU A 328 10.92 12.81 -25.02
N VAL A 329 11.38 13.28 -26.15
CA VAL A 329 10.56 14.02 -27.13
C VAL A 329 10.72 13.45 -28.52
N GLY A 330 9.72 13.64 -29.37
CA GLY A 330 9.81 13.30 -30.76
C GLY A 330 10.54 14.37 -31.61
N ARG A 331 11.01 13.96 -32.75
CA ARG A 331 11.70 14.87 -33.71
C ARG A 331 10.75 15.99 -34.14
N GLY A 332 11.20 17.23 -34.01
CA GLY A 332 10.41 18.42 -34.39
C GLY A 332 9.65 19.04 -33.20
N PHE A 333 9.72 18.48 -31.98
CA PHE A 333 9.16 19.10 -30.79
C PHE A 333 9.87 20.44 -30.48
N GLN A 334 9.09 21.52 -30.40
CA GLN A 334 9.59 22.88 -30.16
C GLN A 334 9.30 23.41 -28.78
N GLY A 335 8.61 22.64 -27.90
CA GLY A 335 8.29 23.03 -26.54
C GLY A 335 9.52 23.08 -25.61
N GLU A 336 9.37 23.76 -24.49
CA GLU A 336 10.32 23.70 -23.38
C GLU A 336 10.26 22.34 -22.70
N VAL A 337 11.40 21.86 -22.21
CA VAL A 337 11.52 20.58 -21.50
C VAL A 337 12.19 20.76 -20.16
N THR A 338 11.86 19.88 -19.24
CA THR A 338 12.51 19.82 -17.93
C THR A 338 13.67 18.84 -17.95
N GLY A 339 14.85 19.26 -17.53
CA GLY A 339 16.07 18.44 -17.53
C GLY A 339 16.67 18.28 -18.95
N HIS A 340 17.32 17.15 -19.19
CA HIS A 340 17.94 16.85 -20.49
C HIS A 340 16.89 16.50 -21.56
N LYS A 341 17.12 16.95 -22.81
CA LYS A 341 16.21 16.66 -23.95
C LYS A 341 16.76 15.51 -24.79
N TRP A 342 16.07 14.36 -24.79
CA TRP A 342 16.37 13.26 -25.72
C TRP A 342 15.37 13.25 -26.86
N VAL A 343 15.88 13.21 -28.09
CA VAL A 343 15.04 13.20 -29.30
C VAL A 343 14.93 11.77 -29.82
N LEU A 344 13.75 11.19 -29.71
CA LEU A 344 13.47 9.84 -30.16
C LEU A 344 13.17 9.81 -31.67
N ARG A 345 13.70 8.79 -32.33
CA ARG A 345 13.38 8.53 -33.76
C ARG A 345 11.99 7.90 -33.82
N ASN A 346 11.28 8.22 -34.93
CA ASN A 346 9.94 7.67 -35.19
C ASN A 346 8.86 8.00 -34.14
N ALA A 347 9.11 8.98 -33.27
CA ALA A 347 8.15 9.50 -32.32
C ALA A 347 7.38 10.71 -32.91
N PRO A 348 6.12 10.94 -32.48
CA PRO A 348 5.39 12.14 -32.85
C PRO A 348 6.10 13.40 -32.32
N PRO A 349 5.93 14.59 -32.96
CA PRO A 349 6.56 15.84 -32.51
C PRO A 349 5.90 16.36 -31.20
N ALA A 350 5.95 15.56 -30.17
CA ALA A 350 5.33 15.77 -28.86
C ALA A 350 6.28 15.38 -27.73
N GLU A 351 5.92 15.72 -26.52
CA GLU A 351 6.56 15.24 -25.29
C GLU A 351 6.06 13.81 -25.00
N ILE A 352 6.94 12.83 -25.05
CA ILE A 352 6.59 11.42 -24.93
C ILE A 352 6.53 10.99 -23.46
N ALA A 353 7.60 11.26 -22.71
CA ALA A 353 7.69 10.92 -21.30
C ALA A 353 8.76 11.74 -20.59
N ARG A 354 8.66 11.83 -19.26
CA ARG A 354 9.69 12.37 -18.36
C ARG A 354 10.34 11.25 -17.57
N LEU A 355 11.63 11.33 -17.40
CA LEU A 355 12.40 10.48 -16.50
C LEU A 355 12.68 11.27 -15.22
N ILE A 356 12.06 10.87 -14.12
CA ILE A 356 12.09 11.58 -12.84
C ILE A 356 12.84 10.75 -11.83
N LYS A 357 13.75 11.36 -11.06
CA LYS A 357 14.44 10.65 -9.98
C LYS A 357 13.43 10.19 -8.92
N ASP A 358 13.46 8.89 -8.60
CA ASP A 358 12.62 8.27 -7.59
C ASP A 358 13.47 7.37 -6.68
N GLY A 359 13.79 7.88 -5.49
CA GLY A 359 14.64 7.16 -4.54
C GLY A 359 15.99 6.75 -5.13
N HIS A 360 16.20 5.45 -5.33
CA HIS A 360 17.41 4.89 -5.90
C HIS A 360 17.34 4.59 -7.41
N GLY A 361 16.31 5.08 -8.10
CA GLY A 361 16.11 4.81 -9.52
C GLY A 361 15.44 5.97 -10.25
N LEU A 362 14.75 5.63 -11.34
CA LEU A 362 13.96 6.56 -12.14
C LEU A 362 12.49 6.13 -12.15
N LYS A 363 11.60 7.10 -12.14
CA LYS A 363 10.19 6.96 -12.50
C LYS A 363 10.01 7.45 -13.93
N VAL A 364 9.31 6.68 -14.76
CA VAL A 364 8.89 7.07 -16.11
C VAL A 364 7.48 7.66 -16.01
N GLU A 365 7.32 8.93 -16.32
CA GLU A 365 6.02 9.60 -16.42
C GLU A 365 5.65 9.73 -17.90
N ALA A 366 4.81 8.83 -18.40
CA ALA A 366 4.32 8.86 -19.76
C ALA A 366 3.34 10.03 -19.97
N ILE A 367 3.43 10.75 -21.08
CA ILE A 367 2.66 11.98 -21.34
C ILE A 367 1.75 11.81 -22.56
N GLU A 368 2.29 11.80 -23.76
CA GLU A 368 1.50 11.72 -25.00
C GLU A 368 1.24 10.25 -25.41
N LEU A 369 2.23 9.40 -25.22
CA LEU A 369 2.13 7.96 -25.46
C LEU A 369 2.14 7.23 -24.12
N ARG A 370 1.37 6.14 -24.00
CA ARG A 370 1.41 5.27 -22.82
C ARG A 370 2.68 4.41 -22.83
N LEU A 371 3.25 4.14 -21.67
CA LEU A 371 4.27 3.11 -21.51
C LEU A 371 3.59 1.74 -21.68
N ALA A 372 3.85 1.05 -22.78
CA ALA A 372 3.23 -0.22 -23.12
C ALA A 372 3.96 -1.38 -22.45
N THR A 373 5.29 -1.43 -22.61
CA THR A 373 6.10 -2.50 -21.99
C THR A 373 7.42 -1.98 -21.44
N VAL A 374 7.93 -2.69 -20.44
CA VAL A 374 9.31 -2.60 -19.95
C VAL A 374 9.94 -3.98 -20.10
N ASN A 375 11.04 -4.08 -20.84
CA ASN A 375 11.71 -5.36 -21.18
C ASN A 375 10.77 -6.40 -21.84
N GLY A 376 9.83 -5.92 -22.69
CA GLY A 376 8.87 -6.76 -23.40
C GLY A 376 7.69 -7.25 -22.55
N GLU A 377 7.65 -6.96 -21.24
CA GLU A 377 6.53 -7.30 -20.38
C GLU A 377 5.63 -6.08 -20.15
N PRO A 378 4.29 -6.23 -20.17
CA PRO A 378 3.38 -5.17 -19.79
C PRO A 378 3.73 -4.67 -18.39
N SER A 379 4.16 -3.42 -18.26
CA SER A 379 4.61 -2.90 -16.98
C SER A 379 3.53 -2.06 -16.33
N PRO A 380 2.97 -2.49 -15.19
CA PRO A 380 2.14 -1.62 -14.36
C PRO A 380 2.99 -0.62 -13.55
N ASN A 381 4.31 -0.82 -13.49
CA ASN A 381 5.23 0.02 -12.72
C ASN A 381 6.06 0.88 -13.64
N GLU A 382 5.83 2.17 -13.57
CA GLU A 382 6.61 3.22 -14.22
C GLU A 382 7.98 3.44 -13.53
N ARG A 383 8.42 2.53 -12.65
CA ARG A 383 9.66 2.67 -11.86
C ARG A 383 10.75 1.75 -12.39
N LEU A 384 11.92 2.32 -12.59
CA LEU A 384 13.14 1.65 -13.02
C LEU A 384 14.15 1.67 -11.87
N PRO A 385 14.27 0.59 -11.06
CA PRO A 385 15.27 0.54 -9.99
C PRO A 385 16.68 0.61 -10.54
N ALA A 386 17.51 1.49 -9.99
CA ALA A 386 18.90 1.59 -10.39
C ALA A 386 19.70 0.45 -9.74
N GLN A 387 20.18 -0.45 -10.58
CA GLN A 387 21.11 -1.53 -10.23
C GLN A 387 22.28 -1.49 -11.22
N ASP A 388 23.47 -1.84 -10.74
CA ASP A 388 24.66 -1.81 -11.57
C ASP A 388 24.53 -2.79 -12.76
N GLY A 389 24.70 -2.26 -13.97
CA GLY A 389 24.53 -3.00 -15.22
C GLY A 389 23.07 -3.26 -15.63
N ALA A 390 22.07 -2.79 -14.87
CA ALA A 390 20.67 -2.97 -15.26
C ALA A 390 20.35 -2.16 -16.52
N GLU A 391 19.67 -2.80 -17.47
CA GLU A 391 19.19 -2.18 -18.72
C GLU A 391 17.69 -2.41 -18.85
N TYR A 392 16.95 -1.35 -19.18
CA TYR A 392 15.52 -1.35 -19.38
C TYR A 392 15.18 -0.89 -20.77
N GLN A 393 14.50 -1.73 -21.53
CA GLN A 393 13.92 -1.41 -22.82
C GLN A 393 12.49 -0.92 -22.59
N LEU A 394 12.22 0.33 -22.94
CA LEU A 394 10.93 0.98 -22.79
C LEU A 394 10.25 1.06 -24.14
N VAL A 395 9.00 0.63 -24.22
CA VAL A 395 8.18 0.77 -25.42
C VAL A 395 6.98 1.65 -25.09
N PHE A 396 6.82 2.73 -25.84
CA PHE A 396 5.70 3.66 -25.73
C PHE A 396 4.78 3.47 -26.94
N GLU A 397 3.48 3.36 -26.69
CA GLU A 397 2.47 3.18 -27.74
C GLU A 397 1.30 4.13 -27.54
N GLY A 398 0.71 4.55 -28.65
CA GLY A 398 -0.49 5.38 -28.65
C GLY A 398 -0.83 5.93 -30.01
N GLU A 399 -1.96 6.62 -30.06
CA GLU A 399 -2.41 7.32 -31.24
C GLU A 399 -2.30 8.82 -31.03
N VAL A 400 -1.65 9.51 -31.96
CA VAL A 400 -1.53 10.97 -31.96
C VAL A 400 -2.12 11.52 -33.23
N MET A 401 -2.95 12.55 -33.12
CA MET A 401 -3.52 13.23 -34.29
C MET A 401 -2.45 14.01 -35.02
N ASP A 402 -2.33 13.78 -36.34
CA ASP A 402 -1.47 14.58 -37.17
C ASP A 402 -2.09 15.98 -37.49
N GLU A 403 -1.35 16.83 -38.17
CA GLU A 403 -1.81 18.18 -38.56
C GLU A 403 -3.11 18.16 -39.38
N ARG A 404 -3.43 17.05 -40.03
CA ARG A 404 -4.65 16.82 -40.82
C ARG A 404 -5.78 16.19 -40.00
N ARG A 405 -5.60 16.05 -38.67
CA ARG A 405 -6.52 15.38 -37.72
C ARG A 405 -6.76 13.90 -38.07
N ILE A 406 -5.78 13.24 -38.63
CA ILE A 406 -5.81 11.81 -38.90
C ILE A 406 -5.06 11.12 -37.73
N PRO A 407 -5.67 10.14 -37.05
CA PRO A 407 -4.99 9.41 -36.02
C PRO A 407 -3.87 8.56 -36.62
N ARG A 408 -2.66 8.68 -36.05
CA ARG A 408 -1.52 7.86 -36.41
C ARG A 408 -1.09 7.08 -35.19
N HIS A 409 -0.94 5.78 -35.37
CA HIS A 409 -0.41 4.90 -34.34
C HIS A 409 1.12 5.01 -34.34
N TYR A 410 1.66 5.19 -33.14
CA TYR A 410 3.10 5.22 -32.86
C TYR A 410 3.48 4.11 -31.91
N SER A 411 4.59 3.46 -32.22
CA SER A 411 5.30 2.55 -31.29
C SER A 411 6.76 3.00 -31.26
N VAL A 412 7.22 3.45 -30.10
CA VAL A 412 8.51 4.10 -29.91
C VAL A 412 9.29 3.36 -28.85
N GLU A 413 10.51 2.97 -29.18
CA GLU A 413 11.40 2.25 -28.28
C GLU A 413 12.56 3.14 -27.85
N THR A 414 12.96 3.04 -26.57
CA THR A 414 14.19 3.61 -26.03
C THR A 414 14.77 2.72 -24.94
N ARG A 415 16.03 2.95 -24.58
CA ARG A 415 16.73 2.15 -23.55
C ARG A 415 17.26 3.06 -22.47
N VAL A 416 17.15 2.58 -21.23
CA VAL A 416 17.73 3.19 -20.05
C VAL A 416 18.65 2.17 -19.41
N ARG A 417 19.93 2.51 -19.27
CA ARG A 417 20.93 1.67 -18.64
C ARG A 417 21.47 2.35 -17.39
N PHE A 418 21.63 1.59 -16.32
CA PHE A 418 22.23 2.08 -15.08
C PHE A 418 23.64 1.51 -14.92
N GLU A 419 24.57 2.39 -14.53
CA GLU A 419 25.93 2.01 -14.15
C GLU A 419 26.27 2.66 -12.81
N LYS A 420 27.04 1.97 -12.01
CA LYS A 420 27.54 2.53 -10.75
C LYS A 420 28.56 3.62 -11.05
N GLU A 421 28.39 4.78 -10.42
CA GLU A 421 29.37 5.86 -10.50
C GLU A 421 30.65 5.41 -9.81
N ALA A 422 31.80 5.47 -10.51
CA ALA A 422 33.10 4.98 -10.05
C ALA A 422 33.67 5.81 -8.87
#